data_9922610ee821a1f6716a56c22e6f4072
#
_entry.id   9922610ee821a1f6716a56c22e6f4072
#
_cell.length_a   1.000
_cell.length_b   1.000
_cell.length_c   1.000
_cell.angle_alpha   90.00
_cell.angle_beta   90.00
_cell.angle_gamma   90.00
#
_symmetry.space_group_name_H-M   'P 1'
#
loop_
_entity.id
_entity.type
_entity.pdbx_description
1 polymer ?
#
loop_
_entity_poly.entity_id
_entity_poly.type
_entity_poly.pdbx_seq_one_letter_code
_entity_poly.pdbx_strand_id
1 'polypeptide(L)'
;MRFSWQEIRRPIVALAPMAGVTDASYRQLIKRMTPEAVVYTEFLSTDAIHYGAKKTMSMLHFDPVLERPFIVQIFGKEPAHFLSAAKVIEELGADGIDINMGCPAARVTSSCHGSALMRNPELACALVAATKEAVSIPVSVKTRLGWDSPETLIPFCTKLVEAGADALAVHGRTYTQKFSGAADWEPIYELKKSVGVPVIGNGDIFTAQDAVENIGNLDGVMVARGTFGNPWLLRDIVDAFATGEIRSTLDRMSFTEKIPFIIEHCELAAEVKGERRGMLEMRKHLASYVKGIEGARELRSRLVRVESIADVQTCLEPYLREKAEDRSQKTVLPSAF
;
A
#
# COMPACT_ATOMS: atom_id res chain seq x y z
N MET A 1 15.83 -12.06 13.50
CA MET A 1 16.70 -11.56 12.41
C MET A 1 16.22 -10.16 12.09
N ARG A 2 17.08 -9.15 11.94
CA ARG A 2 16.66 -7.80 11.55
C ARG A 2 16.25 -7.82 10.08
N PHE A 3 15.26 -7.04 9.72
CA PHE A 3 14.84 -6.87 8.33
C PHE A 3 15.95 -6.23 7.49
N SER A 4 16.14 -6.72 6.27
CA SER A 4 17.11 -6.21 5.30
C SER A 4 16.51 -6.25 3.90
N TRP A 5 16.58 -5.13 3.19
CA TRP A 5 16.17 -5.06 1.79
C TRP A 5 17.02 -5.93 0.85
N GLN A 6 18.26 -6.25 1.25
CA GLN A 6 19.15 -7.11 0.46
C GLN A 6 18.83 -8.59 0.63
N GLU A 7 18.32 -8.99 1.81
CA GLU A 7 18.09 -10.38 2.19
C GLU A 7 16.64 -10.85 2.04
N ILE A 8 15.71 -9.91 1.84
CA ILE A 8 14.29 -10.26 1.65
C ILE A 8 14.12 -11.11 0.39
N ARG A 9 13.19 -12.09 0.48
CA ARG A 9 12.82 -12.95 -0.67
C ARG A 9 12.38 -12.09 -1.85
N ARG A 10 12.85 -12.47 -3.05
CA ARG A 10 12.51 -11.82 -4.32
C ARG A 10 11.70 -12.74 -5.22
N PRO A 11 10.87 -12.17 -6.11
CA PRO A 11 10.55 -10.74 -6.24
C PRO A 11 9.80 -10.21 -5.02
N ILE A 12 10.14 -8.98 -4.59
CA ILE A 12 9.46 -8.29 -3.49
C ILE A 12 8.06 -7.89 -3.95
N VAL A 13 7.04 -8.18 -3.15
CA VAL A 13 5.68 -7.70 -3.36
C VAL A 13 5.31 -6.78 -2.22
N ALA A 14 4.98 -5.52 -2.53
CA ALA A 14 4.75 -4.50 -1.53
C ALA A 14 3.39 -3.79 -1.71
N LEU A 15 2.71 -3.51 -0.58
CA LEU A 15 1.54 -2.64 -0.54
C LEU A 15 2.01 -1.18 -0.48
N ALA A 16 1.66 -0.37 -1.47
CA ALA A 16 2.07 1.03 -1.50
C ALA A 16 1.43 1.86 -0.37
N PRO A 17 2.16 2.83 0.20
CA PRO A 17 1.60 3.79 1.16
C PRO A 17 0.52 4.65 0.51
N MET A 18 -0.70 4.63 1.05
CA MET A 18 -1.86 5.35 0.52
C MET A 18 -2.63 6.05 1.64
N ALA A 19 -2.68 7.39 1.59
CA ALA A 19 -3.39 8.19 2.59
C ALA A 19 -4.87 7.81 2.71
N GLY A 20 -5.30 7.57 3.93
CA GLY A 20 -6.65 7.13 4.24
C GLY A 20 -6.96 5.68 3.83
N VAL A 21 -5.99 4.87 3.41
CA VAL A 21 -6.20 3.50 2.91
C VAL A 21 -5.36 2.48 3.66
N THR A 22 -4.05 2.69 3.73
CA THR A 22 -3.12 1.72 4.33
C THR A 22 -2.98 1.93 5.84
N ASP A 23 -4.12 2.09 6.51
CA ASP A 23 -4.21 2.06 7.96
C ASP A 23 -3.97 0.64 8.52
N ALA A 24 -3.90 0.51 9.85
CA ALA A 24 -3.61 -0.78 10.47
C ALA A 24 -4.62 -1.87 10.08
N SER A 25 -5.92 -1.54 9.99
CA SER A 25 -6.94 -2.52 9.64
C SER A 25 -6.74 -3.10 8.23
N TYR A 26 -6.41 -2.25 7.26
CA TYR A 26 -6.16 -2.70 5.90
C TYR A 26 -4.84 -3.47 5.77
N ARG A 27 -3.77 -3.02 6.43
CA ARG A 27 -2.49 -3.73 6.44
C ARG A 27 -2.64 -5.13 7.06
N GLN A 28 -3.35 -5.25 8.18
CA GLN A 28 -3.61 -6.54 8.82
C GLN A 28 -4.43 -7.47 7.93
N LEU A 29 -5.47 -6.96 7.26
CA LEU A 29 -6.22 -7.75 6.28
C LEU A 29 -5.30 -8.29 5.18
N ILE A 30 -4.46 -7.43 4.59
CA ILE A 30 -3.47 -7.83 3.57
C ILE A 30 -2.52 -8.90 4.11
N LYS A 31 -2.00 -8.73 5.31
CA LYS A 31 -1.03 -9.66 5.91
C LYS A 31 -1.64 -11.02 6.24
N ARG A 32 -2.92 -11.09 6.59
CA ARG A 32 -3.63 -12.38 6.77
C ARG A 32 -3.73 -13.16 5.45
N MET A 33 -3.86 -12.46 4.33
CA MET A 33 -3.93 -13.06 2.99
C MET A 33 -2.56 -13.31 2.38
N THR A 34 -1.60 -12.41 2.62
CA THR A 34 -0.27 -12.39 1.99
C THR A 34 0.80 -12.08 3.04
N PRO A 35 1.17 -13.06 3.88
CA PRO A 35 2.17 -12.84 4.94
C PRO A 35 3.52 -12.34 4.44
N GLU A 36 3.90 -12.65 3.21
CA GLU A 36 5.17 -12.25 2.58
C GLU A 36 5.20 -10.79 2.15
N ALA A 37 4.05 -10.15 1.97
CA ALA A 37 3.98 -8.77 1.49
C ALA A 37 4.64 -7.78 2.46
N VAL A 38 5.43 -6.86 1.93
CA VAL A 38 5.91 -5.69 2.67
C VAL A 38 4.78 -4.68 2.76
N VAL A 39 4.43 -4.25 3.98
CA VAL A 39 3.37 -3.28 4.19
C VAL A 39 3.90 -1.95 4.70
N TYR A 40 3.28 -0.88 4.22
CA TYR A 40 3.63 0.50 4.55
C TYR A 40 2.50 1.18 5.30
N THR A 41 2.85 2.09 6.21
CA THR A 41 1.86 3.02 6.77
C THR A 41 1.31 3.97 5.70
N GLU A 42 0.29 4.73 6.05
CA GLU A 42 0.05 6.02 5.40
C GLU A 42 1.29 6.92 5.63
N PHE A 43 1.49 7.96 4.79
CA PHE A 43 2.61 8.87 5.02
C PHE A 43 2.35 9.81 6.21
N LEU A 44 3.29 9.90 7.15
CA LEU A 44 3.20 10.61 8.40
C LEU A 44 4.13 11.84 8.41
N SER A 45 3.64 12.96 8.95
CA SER A 45 4.46 14.17 9.06
C SER A 45 5.54 14.01 10.13
N THR A 46 6.81 14.26 9.76
CA THR A 46 7.92 14.30 10.71
C THR A 46 7.74 15.38 11.78
N ASP A 47 7.18 16.54 11.40
CA ASP A 47 6.85 17.60 12.35
C ASP A 47 5.82 17.11 13.37
N ALA A 48 4.77 16.43 12.91
CA ALA A 48 3.73 15.91 13.79
C ALA A 48 4.24 14.81 14.74
N ILE A 49 5.20 13.98 14.30
CA ILE A 49 5.86 13.00 15.17
C ILE A 49 6.78 13.71 16.16
N HIS A 50 7.61 14.65 15.69
CA HIS A 50 8.53 15.43 16.52
C HIS A 50 7.84 16.14 17.69
N TYR A 51 6.67 16.73 17.42
CA TYR A 51 5.87 17.42 18.46
C TYR A 51 4.87 16.50 19.20
N GLY A 52 4.90 15.19 18.96
CA GLY A 52 4.06 14.21 19.65
C GLY A 52 2.57 14.36 19.39
N ALA A 53 2.15 14.76 18.17
CA ALA A 53 0.75 14.96 17.82
C ALA A 53 -0.04 13.66 17.95
N LYS A 54 -0.97 13.59 18.91
CA LYS A 54 -1.72 12.36 19.27
C LYS A 54 -2.33 11.61 18.08
N LYS A 55 -2.89 12.34 17.11
CA LYS A 55 -3.48 11.73 15.92
C LYS A 55 -2.42 11.02 15.07
N THR A 56 -1.25 11.63 14.88
CA THR A 56 -0.16 11.02 14.08
C THR A 56 0.45 9.84 14.83
N MET A 57 0.65 9.97 16.14
CA MET A 57 1.15 8.87 16.98
C MET A 57 0.22 7.66 16.95
N SER A 58 -1.12 7.85 16.95
CA SER A 58 -2.07 6.75 16.83
C SER A 58 -2.02 6.04 15.46
N MET A 59 -1.53 6.68 14.40
CA MET A 59 -1.36 6.07 13.08
C MET A 59 -0.11 5.17 12.98
N LEU A 60 0.78 5.24 13.97
CA LEU A 60 1.95 4.36 14.10
C LEU A 60 1.60 2.98 14.70
N HIS A 61 0.35 2.79 15.14
CA HIS A 61 -0.10 1.51 15.69
C HIS A 61 0.01 0.39 14.63
N PHE A 62 0.55 -0.75 15.03
CA PHE A 62 0.67 -1.95 14.20
C PHE A 62 0.69 -3.22 15.09
N ASP A 63 0.37 -4.36 14.50
CA ASP A 63 0.57 -5.66 15.13
C ASP A 63 2.01 -6.13 14.89
N PRO A 64 2.85 -6.23 15.94
CA PRO A 64 4.27 -6.53 15.80
C PRO A 64 4.56 -7.99 15.38
N VAL A 65 3.56 -8.85 15.39
CA VAL A 65 3.69 -10.26 14.94
C VAL A 65 3.17 -10.40 13.51
N LEU A 66 1.99 -9.85 13.24
CA LEU A 66 1.30 -10.04 11.96
C LEU A 66 1.86 -9.16 10.85
N GLU A 67 2.15 -7.87 11.12
CA GLU A 67 2.41 -6.88 10.06
C GLU A 67 3.85 -6.86 9.52
N ARG A 68 4.75 -7.76 9.95
CA ARG A 68 6.15 -7.77 9.49
C ARG A 68 6.32 -8.37 8.07
N PRO A 69 7.16 -7.78 7.18
CA PRO A 69 7.90 -6.52 7.39
C PRO A 69 7.01 -5.27 7.34
N PHE A 70 7.16 -4.41 8.33
CA PHE A 70 6.39 -3.19 8.53
C PHE A 70 7.23 -1.93 8.35
N ILE A 71 6.92 -1.13 7.34
CA ILE A 71 7.67 0.08 6.98
C ILE A 71 6.83 1.33 7.30
N VAL A 72 7.42 2.25 8.05
CA VAL A 72 6.80 3.54 8.36
C VAL A 72 7.21 4.57 7.31
N GLN A 73 6.25 5.10 6.54
CA GLN A 73 6.55 6.17 5.60
C GLN A 73 6.37 7.55 6.25
N ILE A 74 7.41 8.37 6.14
CA ILE A 74 7.43 9.75 6.66
C ILE A 74 7.62 10.78 5.54
N PHE A 75 7.14 12.01 5.80
CA PHE A 75 7.36 13.16 4.94
C PHE A 75 7.61 14.43 5.74
N GLY A 76 8.39 15.33 5.22
CA GLY A 76 8.78 16.58 5.85
C GLY A 76 9.83 17.32 5.02
N LYS A 77 10.47 18.31 5.62
CA LYS A 77 11.56 19.09 5.01
C LYS A 77 12.68 19.48 5.98
N GLU A 78 12.48 19.28 7.28
CA GLU A 78 13.44 19.68 8.32
C GLU A 78 14.26 18.47 8.76
N PRO A 79 15.60 18.40 8.45
CA PRO A 79 16.44 17.26 8.81
C PRO A 79 16.39 16.89 10.31
N ALA A 80 16.33 17.90 11.20
CA ALA A 80 16.24 17.66 12.64
C ALA A 80 14.93 16.93 13.04
N HIS A 81 13.82 17.20 12.34
CA HIS A 81 12.56 16.50 12.58
C HIS A 81 12.58 15.09 12.03
N PHE A 82 13.30 14.84 10.90
CA PHE A 82 13.54 13.48 10.40
C PHE A 82 14.34 12.66 11.39
N LEU A 83 15.42 13.22 11.93
CA LEU A 83 16.26 12.57 12.93
C LEU A 83 15.45 12.17 14.17
N SER A 84 14.65 13.08 14.73
CA SER A 84 13.83 12.78 15.92
C SER A 84 12.70 11.80 15.62
N ALA A 85 12.00 11.96 14.49
CA ALA A 85 10.93 11.05 14.08
C ALA A 85 11.47 9.63 13.84
N ALA A 86 12.64 9.50 13.22
CA ALA A 86 13.28 8.22 12.96
C ALA A 86 13.57 7.44 14.25
N LYS A 87 14.10 8.10 15.29
CA LYS A 87 14.32 7.49 16.61
C LYS A 87 13.02 6.95 17.23
N VAL A 88 11.96 7.74 17.20
CA VAL A 88 10.64 7.31 17.68
C VAL A 88 10.14 6.08 16.94
N ILE A 89 10.31 6.04 15.62
CA ILE A 89 9.88 4.92 14.77
C ILE A 89 10.68 3.64 15.07
N GLU A 90 12.00 3.76 15.23
CA GLU A 90 12.84 2.61 15.61
C GLU A 90 12.50 2.10 17.01
N GLU A 91 12.29 2.99 18.00
CA GLU A 91 11.87 2.63 19.36
C GLU A 91 10.51 1.91 19.40
N LEU A 92 9.60 2.24 18.48
CA LEU A 92 8.32 1.54 18.31
C LEU A 92 8.48 0.14 17.71
N GLY A 93 9.66 -0.19 17.19
CA GLY A 93 9.98 -1.52 16.65
C GLY A 93 9.56 -1.73 15.20
N ALA A 94 9.45 -0.68 14.39
CA ALA A 94 9.29 -0.80 12.94
C ALA A 94 10.48 -1.52 12.29
N ASP A 95 10.25 -2.20 11.17
CA ASP A 95 11.30 -2.91 10.45
C ASP A 95 12.14 -1.98 9.54
N GLY A 96 11.56 -0.84 9.12
CA GLY A 96 12.26 0.15 8.31
C GLY A 96 11.50 1.46 8.22
N ILE A 97 12.17 2.47 7.69
CA ILE A 97 11.62 3.79 7.42
C ILE A 97 11.63 4.03 5.92
N ASP A 98 10.59 4.66 5.40
CA ASP A 98 10.53 5.09 4.02
C ASP A 98 10.30 6.61 3.95
N ILE A 99 11.00 7.29 3.06
CA ILE A 99 10.87 8.74 2.86
C ILE A 99 10.03 9.00 1.62
N ASN A 100 8.93 9.74 1.80
CA ASN A 100 8.05 10.12 0.72
C ASN A 100 8.63 11.28 -0.09
N MET A 101 9.07 10.97 -1.32
CA MET A 101 9.50 11.96 -2.33
C MET A 101 8.64 11.87 -3.61
N GLY A 102 7.43 11.27 -3.51
CA GLY A 102 6.58 11.01 -4.68
C GLY A 102 5.15 11.53 -4.60
N CYS A 103 4.68 12.05 -3.45
CA CYS A 103 3.30 12.53 -3.31
C CYS A 103 3.05 13.79 -4.13
N PRO A 104 2.08 13.79 -5.09
CA PRO A 104 1.80 14.94 -5.94
C PRO A 104 0.73 15.88 -5.37
N ALA A 105 0.21 15.63 -4.17
CA ALA A 105 -0.87 16.42 -3.58
C ALA A 105 -0.42 17.87 -3.36
N ALA A 106 -1.19 18.85 -3.84
CA ALA A 106 -0.84 20.26 -3.76
C ALA A 106 -0.54 20.73 -2.33
N ARG A 107 -1.34 20.25 -1.33
CA ARG A 107 -1.10 20.57 0.09
C ARG A 107 0.26 20.06 0.63
N VAL A 108 0.88 19.07 -0.03
CA VAL A 108 2.19 18.53 0.32
C VAL A 108 3.29 19.28 -0.44
N THR A 109 3.13 19.44 -1.76
CA THR A 109 4.15 20.04 -2.61
C THR A 109 4.27 21.57 -2.44
N SER A 110 3.18 22.28 -2.10
CA SER A 110 3.23 23.72 -1.80
C SER A 110 4.10 24.06 -0.58
N SER A 111 4.35 23.10 0.29
CA SER A 111 5.21 23.24 1.48
C SER A 111 6.61 22.65 1.28
N CYS A 112 7.04 22.43 0.03
CA CYS A 112 8.33 21.83 -0.34
C CYS A 112 8.52 20.38 0.17
N HIS A 113 7.43 19.59 0.28
CA HIS A 113 7.45 18.20 0.70
C HIS A 113 7.12 17.25 -0.48
N GLY A 114 7.30 15.94 -0.28
CA GLY A 114 6.93 14.92 -1.25
C GLY A 114 7.64 15.12 -2.60
N SER A 115 6.90 15.16 -3.70
CA SER A 115 7.49 15.31 -5.04
C SER A 115 8.29 16.58 -5.24
N ALA A 116 8.07 17.65 -4.45
CA ALA A 116 8.84 18.88 -4.55
C ALA A 116 10.33 18.70 -4.20
N LEU A 117 10.67 17.68 -3.41
CA LEU A 117 12.05 17.32 -3.06
C LEU A 117 12.89 16.92 -4.30
N MET A 118 12.26 16.41 -5.36
CA MET A 118 12.97 16.11 -6.62
C MET A 118 13.58 17.36 -7.28
N ARG A 119 13.10 18.55 -6.92
CA ARG A 119 13.65 19.86 -7.38
C ARG A 119 14.71 20.43 -6.44
N ASN A 120 14.98 19.76 -5.33
CA ASN A 120 16.01 20.13 -4.35
C ASN A 120 16.76 18.88 -3.88
N PRO A 121 17.65 18.31 -4.72
CA PRO A 121 18.39 17.10 -4.42
C PRO A 121 19.27 17.22 -3.17
N GLU A 122 19.82 18.40 -2.89
CA GLU A 122 20.66 18.65 -1.72
C GLU A 122 19.84 18.44 -0.42
N LEU A 123 18.65 19.01 -0.36
CA LEU A 123 17.74 18.81 0.77
C LEU A 123 17.30 17.35 0.84
N ALA A 124 16.94 16.73 -0.28
CA ALA A 124 16.55 15.31 -0.31
C ALA A 124 17.63 14.41 0.28
N CYS A 125 18.89 14.61 -0.10
CA CYS A 125 20.04 13.87 0.45
C CYS A 125 20.24 14.15 1.94
N ALA A 126 20.10 15.39 2.39
CA ALA A 126 20.20 15.74 3.80
C ALA A 126 19.14 15.06 4.67
N LEU A 127 17.90 14.89 4.14
CA LEU A 127 16.83 14.16 4.83
C LEU A 127 17.14 12.67 4.95
N VAL A 128 17.67 12.04 3.88
CA VAL A 128 18.11 10.64 3.92
C VAL A 128 19.24 10.46 4.92
N ALA A 129 20.29 11.29 4.85
CA ALA A 129 21.43 11.23 5.74
C ALA A 129 21.03 11.39 7.22
N ALA A 130 20.20 12.39 7.54
CA ALA A 130 19.71 12.61 8.90
C ALA A 130 18.88 11.43 9.44
N THR A 131 18.09 10.78 8.57
CA THR A 131 17.33 9.58 8.93
C THR A 131 18.26 8.40 9.19
N LYS A 132 19.25 8.16 8.32
CA LYS A 132 20.25 7.07 8.47
C LYS A 132 21.13 7.24 9.70
N GLU A 133 21.52 8.47 10.01
CA GLU A 133 22.31 8.77 11.22
C GLU A 133 21.55 8.41 12.50
N ALA A 134 20.21 8.57 12.47
CA ALA A 134 19.38 8.40 13.66
C ALA A 134 19.09 6.95 14.03
N VAL A 135 19.16 6.00 13.06
CA VAL A 135 18.64 4.62 13.23
C VAL A 135 19.57 3.57 12.64
N SER A 136 19.41 2.34 13.14
CA SER A 136 20.09 1.14 12.62
C SER A 136 19.20 0.30 11.67
N ILE A 137 17.89 0.59 11.62
CA ILE A 137 16.96 -0.03 10.68
C ILE A 137 17.11 0.54 9.27
N PRO A 138 16.76 -0.20 8.20
CA PRO A 138 16.90 0.26 6.82
C PRO A 138 16.06 1.50 6.51
N VAL A 139 16.57 2.37 5.65
CA VAL A 139 15.91 3.57 5.14
C VAL A 139 15.71 3.44 3.64
N SER A 140 14.46 3.46 3.18
CA SER A 140 14.11 3.48 1.75
C SER A 140 13.55 4.82 1.32
N VAL A 141 13.48 5.05 0.01
CA VAL A 141 12.86 6.25 -0.55
C VAL A 141 11.82 5.85 -1.59
N LYS A 142 10.62 6.44 -1.49
CA LYS A 142 9.60 6.31 -2.53
C LYS A 142 9.48 7.60 -3.33
N THR A 143 9.77 7.52 -4.64
CA THR A 143 9.80 8.67 -5.55
C THR A 143 8.99 8.44 -6.83
N ARG A 144 9.10 9.35 -7.78
CA ARG A 144 8.58 9.32 -9.15
C ARG A 144 9.72 9.42 -10.16
N LEU A 145 9.40 9.32 -11.45
CA LEU A 145 10.39 9.44 -12.54
C LEU A 145 11.13 10.79 -12.55
N GLY A 146 10.49 11.83 -12.04
CA GLY A 146 11.02 13.19 -11.99
C GLY A 146 9.89 14.20 -11.80
N TRP A 147 10.20 15.49 -11.87
CA TRP A 147 9.18 16.55 -11.78
C TRP A 147 8.35 16.61 -13.06
N ASP A 148 8.97 16.81 -14.21
CA ASP A 148 8.37 16.95 -15.54
C ASP A 148 8.99 16.03 -16.60
N SER A 149 10.22 15.53 -16.36
CA SER A 149 10.95 14.60 -17.23
C SER A 149 11.57 13.46 -16.42
N PRO A 150 11.71 12.25 -16.98
CA PRO A 150 12.40 11.13 -16.36
C PRO A 150 13.93 11.25 -16.36
N GLU A 151 14.51 12.18 -17.11
CA GLU A 151 15.96 12.36 -17.28
C GLU A 151 16.68 12.60 -15.95
N THR A 152 16.00 13.18 -14.96
CA THR A 152 16.56 13.46 -13.63
C THR A 152 16.53 12.26 -12.70
N LEU A 153 15.87 11.15 -13.06
CA LEU A 153 15.65 9.99 -12.18
C LEU A 153 16.97 9.37 -11.70
N ILE A 154 17.83 8.98 -12.65
CA ILE A 154 19.08 8.30 -12.34
C ILE A 154 20.01 9.18 -11.50
N PRO A 155 20.35 10.43 -11.93
CA PRO A 155 21.20 11.29 -11.12
C PRO A 155 20.62 11.59 -9.72
N PHE A 156 19.31 11.76 -9.61
CA PHE A 156 18.65 12.00 -8.33
C PHE A 156 18.74 10.77 -7.41
N CYS A 157 18.36 9.60 -7.91
CA CYS A 157 18.37 8.37 -7.12
C CYS A 157 19.78 7.92 -6.73
N THR A 158 20.79 8.12 -7.59
CA THR A 158 22.19 7.83 -7.27
C THR A 158 22.64 8.65 -6.07
N LYS A 159 22.36 9.95 -6.03
CA LYS A 159 22.67 10.81 -4.88
C LYS A 159 21.95 10.35 -3.59
N LEU A 160 20.70 9.88 -3.69
CA LEU A 160 19.98 9.33 -2.52
C LEU A 160 20.62 8.06 -1.97
N VAL A 161 21.11 7.17 -2.86
CA VAL A 161 21.85 5.96 -2.47
C VAL A 161 23.18 6.33 -1.82
N GLU A 162 23.92 7.28 -2.38
CA GLU A 162 25.15 7.81 -1.79
C GLU A 162 24.91 8.46 -0.42
N ALA A 163 23.73 9.07 -0.21
CA ALA A 163 23.30 9.61 1.07
C ALA A 163 22.86 8.54 2.08
N GLY A 164 22.76 7.27 1.68
CA GLY A 164 22.48 6.13 2.56
C GLY A 164 21.11 5.47 2.38
N ALA A 165 20.39 5.71 1.27
CA ALA A 165 19.16 4.97 1.00
C ALA A 165 19.46 3.49 0.71
N ASP A 166 18.78 2.58 1.44
CA ASP A 166 18.98 1.13 1.34
C ASP A 166 18.10 0.47 0.27
N ALA A 167 17.03 1.13 -0.20
CA ALA A 167 16.18 0.70 -1.29
C ALA A 167 15.41 1.88 -1.90
N LEU A 168 14.95 1.71 -3.14
CA LEU A 168 14.17 2.70 -3.88
C LEU A 168 12.85 2.09 -4.37
N ALA A 169 11.73 2.80 -4.17
CA ALA A 169 10.45 2.49 -4.81
C ALA A 169 10.08 3.61 -5.77
N VAL A 170 9.91 3.31 -7.06
CA VAL A 170 9.74 4.33 -8.10
C VAL A 170 8.39 4.16 -8.80
N HIS A 171 7.58 5.24 -8.79
CA HIS A 171 6.35 5.29 -9.57
C HIS A 171 6.65 5.75 -10.99
N GLY A 172 6.25 4.94 -11.98
CA GLY A 172 6.47 5.14 -13.42
C GLY A 172 5.73 6.35 -14.04
N ARG A 173 5.59 7.44 -13.29
CA ARG A 173 5.05 8.73 -13.77
C ARG A 173 5.82 9.89 -13.16
N THR A 174 5.90 11.00 -13.90
CA THR A 174 6.41 12.28 -13.37
C THR A 174 5.38 12.94 -12.42
N TYR A 175 5.80 13.99 -11.70
CA TYR A 175 4.88 14.79 -10.90
C TYR A 175 3.81 15.46 -11.77
N THR A 176 4.19 16.02 -12.92
CA THR A 176 3.26 16.74 -13.82
C THR A 176 2.20 15.81 -14.42
N GLN A 177 2.53 14.57 -14.69
CA GLN A 177 1.57 13.56 -15.13
C GLN A 177 0.54 13.19 -14.05
N LYS A 178 0.90 13.32 -12.74
CA LYS A 178 0.04 12.87 -11.62
C LYS A 178 -0.39 11.42 -11.78
N PHE A 179 -1.59 11.17 -12.34
CA PHE A 179 -2.17 9.86 -12.63
C PHE A 179 -2.63 9.71 -14.09
N SER A 180 -2.31 10.70 -14.95
CA SER A 180 -2.67 10.68 -16.36
C SER A 180 -1.68 9.87 -17.18
N GLY A 181 -2.15 9.29 -18.29
CA GLY A 181 -1.36 8.43 -19.16
C GLY A 181 -1.07 7.06 -18.53
N ALA A 182 -0.24 6.27 -19.16
CA ALA A 182 0.28 5.01 -18.63
C ALA A 182 1.53 5.23 -17.78
N ALA A 183 1.81 4.33 -16.86
CA ALA A 183 3.09 4.28 -16.16
C ALA A 183 4.18 3.83 -17.15
N ASP A 184 5.30 4.55 -17.17
CA ASP A 184 6.47 4.21 -17.95
C ASP A 184 7.49 3.48 -17.05
N TRP A 185 7.76 2.22 -17.37
CA TRP A 185 8.64 1.36 -16.59
C TRP A 185 10.09 1.37 -17.08
N GLU A 186 10.35 1.79 -18.33
CA GLU A 186 11.68 1.77 -18.92
C GLU A 186 12.73 2.57 -18.13
N PRO A 187 12.43 3.83 -17.69
CA PRO A 187 13.38 4.57 -16.85
C PRO A 187 13.70 3.87 -15.53
N ILE A 188 12.76 3.04 -14.99
CA ILE A 188 12.99 2.30 -13.74
C ILE A 188 13.94 1.14 -13.98
N TYR A 189 13.84 0.45 -15.14
CA TYR A 189 14.77 -0.60 -15.52
C TYR A 189 16.20 -0.06 -15.70
N GLU A 190 16.35 1.13 -16.31
CA GLU A 190 17.65 1.79 -16.45
C GLU A 190 18.21 2.23 -15.10
N LEU A 191 17.36 2.74 -14.20
CA LEU A 191 17.78 3.04 -12.84
C LEU A 191 18.35 1.79 -12.13
N LYS A 192 17.69 0.64 -12.25
CA LYS A 192 18.17 -0.61 -11.63
C LYS A 192 19.56 -1.01 -12.09
N LYS A 193 19.91 -0.75 -13.35
CA LYS A 193 21.27 -1.00 -13.89
C LYS A 193 22.33 -0.06 -13.29
N SER A 194 21.89 1.09 -12.77
CA SER A 194 22.77 2.19 -12.34
C SER A 194 23.01 2.21 -10.82
N VAL A 195 22.23 1.48 -10.02
CA VAL A 195 22.33 1.49 -8.55
C VAL A 195 22.48 0.09 -7.97
N GLY A 196 23.23 -0.01 -6.86
CA GLY A 196 23.51 -1.28 -6.17
C GLY A 196 22.44 -1.71 -5.14
N VAL A 197 21.43 -0.88 -4.91
CA VAL A 197 20.35 -1.18 -3.96
C VAL A 197 19.12 -1.79 -4.66
N PRO A 198 18.22 -2.46 -3.92
CA PRO A 198 16.97 -2.93 -4.47
C PRO A 198 16.11 -1.78 -5.03
N VAL A 199 15.53 -2.03 -6.23
CA VAL A 199 14.61 -1.13 -6.91
C VAL A 199 13.27 -1.82 -7.09
N ILE A 200 12.21 -1.20 -6.58
CA ILE A 200 10.83 -1.69 -6.61
C ILE A 200 10.02 -0.81 -7.54
N GLY A 201 9.46 -1.37 -8.60
CA GLY A 201 8.63 -0.65 -9.56
C GLY A 201 7.19 -0.48 -9.07
N ASN A 202 6.58 0.65 -9.40
CA ASN A 202 5.20 0.96 -9.04
C ASN A 202 4.48 1.68 -10.18
N GLY A 203 3.23 1.38 -10.41
CA GLY A 203 2.36 2.04 -11.37
C GLY A 203 1.55 1.05 -12.21
N ASP A 204 0.25 1.30 -12.30
CA ASP A 204 -0.72 0.58 -13.14
C ASP A 204 -0.72 -0.95 -13.02
N ILE A 205 -0.41 -1.49 -11.86
CA ILE A 205 -0.59 -2.91 -11.53
C ILE A 205 -2.00 -3.08 -10.98
N PHE A 206 -2.88 -3.72 -11.75
CA PHE A 206 -4.27 -4.04 -11.40
C PHE A 206 -4.55 -5.54 -11.42
N THR A 207 -3.67 -6.33 -12.06
CA THR A 207 -3.73 -7.80 -12.16
C THR A 207 -2.37 -8.42 -11.85
N ALA A 208 -2.34 -9.73 -11.58
CA ALA A 208 -1.09 -10.46 -11.45
C ALA A 208 -0.31 -10.49 -12.78
N GLN A 209 -1.02 -10.47 -13.92
CA GLN A 209 -0.41 -10.37 -15.25
C GLN A 209 0.40 -9.07 -15.38
N ASP A 210 -0.18 -7.92 -14.98
CA ASP A 210 0.55 -6.63 -15.04
C ASP A 210 1.85 -6.69 -14.24
N ALA A 211 1.84 -7.36 -13.08
CA ALA A 211 3.04 -7.49 -12.25
C ALA A 211 4.11 -8.36 -12.92
N VAL A 212 3.72 -9.47 -13.55
CA VAL A 212 4.64 -10.36 -14.26
C VAL A 212 5.22 -9.70 -15.51
N GLU A 213 4.41 -8.94 -16.26
CA GLU A 213 4.87 -8.22 -17.44
C GLU A 213 5.82 -7.07 -17.12
N ASN A 214 5.60 -6.39 -15.99
CA ASN A 214 6.37 -5.19 -15.63
C ASN A 214 7.54 -5.45 -14.66
N ILE A 215 7.75 -6.67 -14.17
CA ILE A 215 8.86 -6.94 -13.23
C ILE A 215 10.24 -6.71 -13.85
N GLY A 216 10.42 -7.11 -15.12
CA GLY A 216 11.68 -6.97 -15.84
C GLY A 216 12.90 -7.38 -15.01
N ASN A 217 13.89 -6.47 -14.90
CA ASN A 217 15.11 -6.65 -14.11
C ASN A 217 15.00 -6.11 -12.66
N LEU A 218 13.81 -5.70 -12.22
CA LEU A 218 13.60 -5.10 -10.91
C LEU A 218 13.61 -6.15 -9.78
N ASP A 219 13.85 -5.70 -8.55
CA ASP A 219 13.84 -6.56 -7.38
C ASP A 219 12.43 -6.84 -6.85
N GLY A 220 11.42 -6.09 -7.32
CA GLY A 220 10.05 -6.27 -6.89
C GLY A 220 9.08 -5.27 -7.50
N VAL A 221 7.82 -5.44 -7.13
CA VAL A 221 6.70 -4.57 -7.53
C VAL A 221 5.95 -4.05 -6.31
N MET A 222 5.45 -2.82 -6.42
CA MET A 222 4.63 -2.18 -5.39
C MET A 222 3.25 -1.89 -5.96
N VAL A 223 2.21 -2.37 -5.29
CA VAL A 223 0.82 -2.25 -5.74
C VAL A 223 0.08 -1.21 -4.90
N ALA A 224 -0.63 -0.30 -5.57
CA ALA A 224 -1.46 0.73 -4.94
C ALA A 224 -2.95 0.49 -5.26
N ARG A 225 -3.51 1.27 -6.18
CA ARG A 225 -4.94 1.30 -6.51
C ARG A 225 -5.52 -0.06 -6.93
N GLY A 226 -4.70 -0.98 -7.46
CA GLY A 226 -5.12 -2.33 -7.81
C GLY A 226 -5.66 -3.15 -6.64
N THR A 227 -5.24 -2.82 -5.40
CA THR A 227 -5.74 -3.49 -4.20
C THR A 227 -7.12 -2.99 -3.74
N PHE A 228 -7.63 -1.88 -4.28
CA PHE A 228 -8.95 -1.34 -3.92
C PHE A 228 -10.07 -2.26 -4.37
N GLY A 229 -10.80 -2.84 -3.41
CA GLY A 229 -11.83 -3.84 -3.68
C GLY A 229 -11.27 -5.22 -4.09
N ASN A 230 -9.95 -5.34 -4.18
CA ASN A 230 -9.22 -6.57 -4.50
C ASN A 230 -8.01 -6.77 -3.57
N PRO A 231 -8.18 -7.01 -2.28
CA PRO A 231 -7.07 -7.24 -1.36
C PRO A 231 -6.31 -8.53 -1.65
N TRP A 232 -6.87 -9.45 -2.42
CA TRP A 232 -6.25 -10.72 -2.84
C TRP A 232 -5.15 -10.52 -3.89
N LEU A 233 -5.09 -9.36 -4.57
CA LEU A 233 -4.16 -9.12 -5.68
C LEU A 233 -2.70 -9.36 -5.29
N LEU A 234 -2.29 -9.00 -4.07
CA LEU A 234 -0.90 -9.24 -3.63
C LEU A 234 -0.60 -10.74 -3.52
N ARG A 235 -1.56 -11.56 -3.07
CA ARG A 235 -1.44 -13.02 -3.05
C ARG A 235 -1.35 -13.58 -4.46
N ASP A 236 -2.24 -13.13 -5.35
CA ASP A 236 -2.23 -13.57 -6.76
C ASP A 236 -0.87 -13.27 -7.43
N ILE A 237 -0.25 -12.12 -7.12
CA ILE A 237 1.08 -11.73 -7.61
C ILE A 237 2.18 -12.62 -7.02
N VAL A 238 2.16 -12.86 -5.70
CA VAL A 238 3.15 -13.75 -5.05
C VAL A 238 3.09 -15.16 -5.63
N ASP A 239 1.88 -15.69 -5.82
CA ASP A 239 1.67 -17.01 -6.39
C ASP A 239 2.11 -17.07 -7.86
N ALA A 240 1.81 -16.04 -8.67
CA ALA A 240 2.25 -15.93 -10.03
C ALA A 240 3.78 -15.92 -10.15
N PHE A 241 4.49 -15.18 -9.32
CA PHE A 241 5.95 -15.19 -9.28
C PHE A 241 6.53 -16.52 -8.82
N ALA A 242 5.83 -17.24 -7.94
CA ALA A 242 6.30 -18.53 -7.43
C ALA A 242 6.06 -19.70 -8.38
N THR A 243 4.94 -19.70 -9.13
CA THR A 243 4.48 -20.84 -9.92
C THR A 243 4.52 -20.61 -11.43
N GLY A 244 4.59 -19.35 -11.88
CA GLY A 244 4.41 -18.94 -13.27
C GLY A 244 2.94 -18.95 -13.74
N GLU A 245 1.99 -19.35 -12.88
CA GLU A 245 0.57 -19.41 -13.25
C GLU A 245 -0.13 -18.10 -12.88
N ILE A 246 -0.73 -17.46 -13.87
CA ILE A 246 -1.55 -16.26 -13.65
C ILE A 246 -2.96 -16.66 -13.21
N ARG A 247 -3.33 -16.20 -12.04
CA ARG A 247 -4.66 -16.43 -11.45
C ARG A 247 -5.25 -15.12 -10.97
N SER A 248 -6.58 -15.02 -10.95
CA SER A 248 -7.33 -13.94 -10.33
C SER A 248 -8.29 -14.52 -9.30
N THR A 249 -7.97 -14.37 -8.05
CA THR A 249 -8.85 -14.76 -6.94
C THR A 249 -10.15 -13.95 -6.99
N LEU A 250 -10.07 -12.65 -7.28
CA LEU A 250 -11.22 -11.77 -7.40
C LEU A 250 -12.27 -12.29 -8.40
N ASP A 251 -11.83 -12.79 -9.59
CA ASP A 251 -12.72 -13.24 -10.65
C ASP A 251 -13.31 -14.62 -10.39
N ARG A 252 -12.63 -15.42 -9.58
CA ARG A 252 -13.09 -16.77 -9.19
C ARG A 252 -14.09 -16.78 -8.06
N MET A 253 -14.04 -15.78 -7.19
CA MET A 253 -14.93 -15.66 -6.05
C MET A 253 -16.25 -15.01 -6.45
N SER A 254 -17.35 -15.68 -6.13
CA SER A 254 -18.67 -15.04 -6.12
C SER A 254 -18.72 -13.89 -5.10
N PHE A 255 -19.66 -12.97 -5.27
CA PHE A 255 -19.79 -11.88 -4.29
C PHE A 255 -20.09 -12.41 -2.88
N THR A 256 -20.88 -13.46 -2.76
CA THR A 256 -21.18 -14.12 -1.48
C THR A 256 -19.92 -14.63 -0.77
N GLU A 257 -18.94 -15.16 -1.52
CA GLU A 257 -17.67 -15.62 -0.95
C GLU A 257 -16.76 -14.48 -0.50
N LYS A 258 -16.96 -13.27 -1.01
CA LYS A 258 -16.24 -12.06 -0.59
C LYS A 258 -16.79 -11.46 0.70
N ILE A 259 -18.05 -11.71 1.05
CA ILE A 259 -18.73 -11.10 2.21
C ILE A 259 -17.99 -11.34 3.53
N PRO A 260 -17.52 -12.55 3.87
CA PRO A 260 -16.75 -12.79 5.11
C PRO A 260 -15.52 -11.86 5.23
N PHE A 261 -14.77 -11.66 4.13
CA PHE A 261 -13.61 -10.78 4.13
C PHE A 261 -13.98 -9.30 4.27
N ILE A 262 -15.13 -8.90 3.72
CA ILE A 262 -15.65 -7.54 3.89
C ILE A 262 -16.00 -7.28 5.36
N ILE A 263 -16.65 -8.24 6.01
CA ILE A 263 -17.00 -8.16 7.44
C ILE A 263 -15.72 -8.17 8.30
N GLU A 264 -14.79 -9.07 8.04
CA GLU A 264 -13.49 -9.11 8.72
C GLU A 264 -12.75 -7.76 8.64
N HIS A 265 -12.74 -7.12 7.47
CA HIS A 265 -12.17 -5.77 7.33
C HIS A 265 -12.90 -4.74 8.20
N CYS A 266 -14.23 -4.82 8.30
CA CYS A 266 -15.01 -3.96 9.19
C CYS A 266 -14.69 -4.20 10.66
N GLU A 267 -14.54 -5.46 11.07
CA GLU A 267 -14.17 -5.86 12.44
C GLU A 267 -12.79 -5.32 12.81
N LEU A 268 -11.79 -5.51 11.95
CA LEU A 268 -10.45 -4.95 12.12
C LEU A 268 -10.48 -3.41 12.22
N ALA A 269 -11.29 -2.75 11.40
CA ALA A 269 -11.42 -1.29 11.47
C ALA A 269 -12.09 -0.82 12.77
N ALA A 270 -13.08 -1.59 13.29
CA ALA A 270 -13.73 -1.31 14.56
C ALA A 270 -12.78 -1.55 15.74
N GLU A 271 -11.98 -2.61 15.70
CA GLU A 271 -10.98 -2.92 16.73
C GLU A 271 -9.92 -1.81 16.84
N VAL A 272 -9.37 -1.36 15.72
CA VAL A 272 -8.29 -0.36 15.67
C VAL A 272 -8.78 1.06 16.03
N LYS A 273 -10.01 1.42 15.65
CA LYS A 273 -10.48 2.83 15.67
C LYS A 273 -11.74 3.08 16.49
N GLY A 274 -12.35 2.02 17.01
CA GLY A 274 -13.73 2.03 17.51
C GLY A 274 -14.76 1.95 16.37
N GLU A 275 -15.89 1.30 16.62
CA GLU A 275 -16.85 0.91 15.59
C GLU A 275 -17.31 2.07 14.71
N ARG A 276 -17.82 3.15 15.31
CA ARG A 276 -18.38 4.28 14.56
C ARG A 276 -17.36 4.92 13.62
N ARG A 277 -16.15 5.21 14.14
CA ARG A 277 -15.09 5.81 13.31
C ARG A 277 -14.57 4.83 12.28
N GLY A 278 -14.38 3.58 12.66
CA GLY A 278 -14.01 2.50 11.75
C GLY A 278 -14.95 2.41 10.57
N MET A 279 -16.27 2.37 10.81
CA MET A 279 -17.27 2.27 9.74
C MET A 279 -17.32 3.51 8.85
N LEU A 280 -17.18 4.71 9.41
CA LEU A 280 -17.08 5.95 8.60
C LEU A 280 -15.90 5.91 7.63
N GLU A 281 -14.75 5.42 8.07
CA GLU A 281 -13.57 5.28 7.23
C GLU A 281 -13.65 4.07 6.28
N MET A 282 -14.39 3.03 6.64
CA MET A 282 -14.65 1.85 5.79
C MET A 282 -15.53 2.14 4.57
N ARG A 283 -16.36 3.18 4.57
CA ARG A 283 -17.32 3.49 3.48
C ARG A 283 -16.70 3.49 2.08
N LYS A 284 -15.45 3.97 1.95
CA LYS A 284 -14.71 3.97 0.68
C LYS A 284 -14.29 2.56 0.24
N HIS A 285 -13.89 1.71 1.19
CA HIS A 285 -13.55 0.31 0.92
C HIS A 285 -14.79 -0.49 0.55
N LEU A 286 -15.88 -0.33 1.31
CA LEU A 286 -17.17 -0.96 1.06
C LEU A 286 -17.69 -0.63 -0.35
N ALA A 287 -17.60 0.65 -0.76
CA ALA A 287 -17.96 1.08 -2.11
C ALA A 287 -17.13 0.41 -3.21
N SER A 288 -15.88 0.05 -2.91
CA SER A 288 -14.97 -0.61 -3.86
C SER A 288 -15.22 -2.11 -3.97
N TYR A 289 -15.55 -2.79 -2.87
CA TYR A 289 -15.84 -4.23 -2.86
C TYR A 289 -17.06 -4.63 -3.69
N VAL A 290 -18.03 -3.73 -3.82
CA VAL A 290 -19.28 -3.99 -4.56
C VAL A 290 -19.23 -3.55 -6.03
N LYS A 291 -18.05 -3.27 -6.54
CA LYS A 291 -17.86 -2.89 -7.96
C LYS A 291 -18.09 -4.11 -8.86
N GLY A 292 -18.91 -3.96 -9.89
CA GLY A 292 -19.12 -4.97 -10.93
C GLY A 292 -20.16 -6.05 -10.59
N ILE A 293 -20.86 -5.99 -9.45
CA ILE A 293 -21.94 -6.90 -9.13
C ILE A 293 -23.30 -6.35 -9.59
N GLU A 294 -24.27 -7.23 -9.79
CA GLU A 294 -25.67 -6.83 -10.04
C GLU A 294 -26.21 -6.04 -8.85
N GLY A 295 -26.97 -4.97 -9.10
CA GLY A 295 -27.46 -4.08 -8.04
C GLY A 295 -26.38 -3.21 -7.35
N ALA A 296 -25.14 -3.20 -7.85
CA ALA A 296 -24.00 -2.47 -7.26
C ALA A 296 -24.30 -1.01 -6.90
N ARG A 297 -25.10 -0.30 -7.72
CA ARG A 297 -25.44 1.11 -7.52
C ARG A 297 -26.26 1.30 -6.24
N GLU A 298 -27.28 0.47 -6.06
CA GLU A 298 -28.16 0.53 -4.90
C GLU A 298 -27.42 0.11 -3.63
N LEU A 299 -26.75 -1.04 -3.66
CA LEU A 299 -25.96 -1.53 -2.53
C LEU A 299 -24.91 -0.50 -2.10
N ARG A 300 -24.19 0.11 -3.05
CA ARG A 300 -23.21 1.18 -2.75
C ARG A 300 -23.87 2.37 -2.06
N SER A 301 -25.08 2.80 -2.50
CA SER A 301 -25.79 3.93 -1.90
C SER A 301 -26.16 3.69 -0.43
N ARG A 302 -26.36 2.43 -0.03
CA ARG A 302 -26.60 2.00 1.36
C ARG A 302 -25.28 1.91 2.13
N LEU A 303 -24.27 1.23 1.61
CA LEU A 303 -22.98 1.01 2.25
C LEU A 303 -22.20 2.30 2.55
N VAL A 304 -22.35 3.37 1.77
CA VAL A 304 -21.72 4.66 2.07
C VAL A 304 -22.39 5.44 3.21
N ARG A 305 -23.42 4.88 3.85
CA ARG A 305 -24.17 5.50 4.95
C ARG A 305 -24.06 4.72 6.26
N VAL A 306 -23.45 3.53 6.26
CA VAL A 306 -23.33 2.67 7.45
C VAL A 306 -22.55 3.36 8.57
N GLU A 307 -22.91 3.09 9.82
CA GLU A 307 -22.24 3.60 11.01
C GLU A 307 -21.85 2.48 12.00
N SER A 308 -22.33 1.25 11.75
CA SER A 308 -22.04 0.05 12.54
C SER A 308 -21.75 -1.16 11.65
N ILE A 309 -21.13 -2.19 12.21
CA ILE A 309 -20.96 -3.49 11.53
C ILE A 309 -22.32 -4.11 11.23
N ALA A 310 -23.29 -3.97 12.14
CA ALA A 310 -24.64 -4.46 11.95
C ALA A 310 -25.33 -3.83 10.73
N ASP A 311 -25.09 -2.53 10.45
CA ASP A 311 -25.60 -1.91 9.22
C ASP A 311 -24.99 -2.54 7.97
N VAL A 312 -23.68 -2.86 8.00
CA VAL A 312 -23.01 -3.52 6.88
C VAL A 312 -23.60 -4.92 6.68
N GLN A 313 -23.76 -5.70 7.74
CA GLN A 313 -24.35 -7.03 7.70
C GLN A 313 -25.77 -6.98 7.12
N THR A 314 -26.61 -6.05 7.59
CA THR A 314 -27.98 -5.84 7.07
C THR A 314 -27.98 -5.49 5.57
N CYS A 315 -27.00 -4.71 5.10
CA CYS A 315 -26.86 -4.41 3.68
C CYS A 315 -26.51 -5.64 2.84
N LEU A 316 -25.70 -6.55 3.38
CA LEU A 316 -25.15 -7.72 2.68
C LEU A 316 -26.01 -8.98 2.83
N GLU A 317 -26.92 -9.04 3.82
CA GLU A 317 -27.77 -10.20 4.10
C GLU A 317 -28.53 -10.76 2.88
N PRO A 318 -29.15 -9.94 1.98
CA PRO A 318 -29.84 -10.45 0.81
C PRO A 318 -28.97 -11.36 -0.07
N TYR A 319 -27.70 -11.02 -0.25
CA TYR A 319 -26.76 -11.78 -1.06
C TYR A 319 -26.30 -13.11 -0.41
N LEU A 320 -26.45 -13.25 0.91
CA LEU A 320 -26.20 -14.50 1.62
C LEU A 320 -27.40 -15.47 1.50
N ARG A 321 -28.64 -14.96 1.45
CA ARG A 321 -29.87 -15.75 1.35
C ARG A 321 -30.05 -16.38 -0.03
N GLU A 322 -29.74 -15.66 -1.12
CA GLU A 322 -29.84 -16.18 -2.49
C GLU A 322 -29.03 -17.47 -2.69
N LYS A 323 -27.85 -17.59 -2.06
CA LYS A 323 -27.03 -18.83 -2.13
C LYS A 323 -27.63 -19.98 -1.34
N ALA A 324 -28.36 -19.73 -0.28
CA ALA A 324 -29.02 -20.78 0.51
C ALA A 324 -30.19 -21.40 -0.27
N GLU A 325 -30.94 -20.58 -0.99
CA GLU A 325 -32.05 -21.01 -1.82
C GLU A 325 -31.58 -21.77 -3.07
N ASP A 326 -30.54 -21.31 -3.76
CA ASP A 326 -29.94 -22.02 -4.92
C ASP A 326 -29.33 -23.39 -4.53
N ARG A 327 -28.76 -23.51 -3.34
CA ARG A 327 -28.32 -24.81 -2.80
C ARG A 327 -29.48 -25.74 -2.46
N SER A 328 -30.56 -25.23 -1.91
CA SER A 328 -31.73 -26.05 -1.57
C SER A 328 -32.43 -26.56 -2.81
N GLN A 329 -32.48 -25.78 -3.90
CA GLN A 329 -33.06 -26.22 -5.17
C GLN A 329 -32.20 -27.25 -5.91
N LYS A 330 -30.86 -27.19 -5.79
CA LYS A 330 -29.94 -28.18 -6.39
C LYS A 330 -29.90 -29.51 -5.63
N THR A 331 -30.36 -29.53 -4.35
CA THR A 331 -30.40 -30.77 -3.55
C THR A 331 -31.73 -31.51 -3.71
N VAL A 332 -32.70 -30.95 -4.40
CA VAL A 332 -33.99 -31.58 -4.75
C VAL A 332 -33.99 -31.96 -6.22
N LEU A 333 -33.09 -32.87 -6.63
CA LEU A 333 -33.29 -33.67 -7.82
C LEU A 333 -33.89 -35.01 -7.39
N PRO A 334 -35.03 -35.42 -7.92
CA PRO A 334 -35.65 -36.67 -7.56
C PRO A 334 -34.80 -37.84 -8.06
N SER A 335 -34.56 -38.79 -7.17
CA SER A 335 -34.28 -40.16 -7.56
C SER A 335 -35.49 -40.66 -8.34
N ALA A 336 -35.37 -40.70 -9.66
CA ALA A 336 -36.36 -41.32 -10.50
C ALA A 336 -35.64 -42.24 -11.51
N PHE A 337 -35.81 -43.50 -11.25
CA PHE A 337 -35.67 -44.70 -12.08
C PHE A 337 -34.28 -45.21 -12.41
#